data_1472f11efb1efc1170918ba943b33c70
#
_entry.id   1472f11efb1efc1170918ba943b33c70
#
_cell.length_a   1.000
_cell.length_b   1.000
_cell.length_c   1.000
_cell.angle_alpha   90.00
_cell.angle_beta   90.00
_cell.angle_gamma   90.00
#
_symmetry.space_group_name_H-M   'P 1'
#
loop_
_entity.id
_entity.type
_entity.pdbx_description
1 polymer ?
#
loop_
_entity_poly.entity_id
_entity_poly.type
_entity_poly.pdbx_seq_one_letter_code
_entity_poly.pdbx_strand_id
1 'polypeptide(L)'
;DGSQFTADMAIQNVIGDSFRGATWVSIHNGGGVGWGEVINGGFGMVVDGSDDSARHITNMLFWDVNNGIARRSWARNEGALHAIEREEGRTPSLRVTVPVNADDSLIQKTLSKF
;
A
#
# COMPACT_ATOMS: atom_id res chain seq x y z
N ASP A 1 -4.41 11.89 -5.27
CA ASP A 1 -4.73 11.32 -3.96
C ASP A 1 -3.76 11.75 -2.85
N GLY A 2 -2.65 12.39 -3.18
CA GLY A 2 -1.65 12.86 -2.21
C GLY A 2 -0.67 11.78 -1.71
N SER A 3 -0.85 10.52 -2.03
CA SER A 3 0.02 9.43 -1.57
C SER A 3 1.46 9.57 -2.06
N GLN A 4 1.68 10.26 -3.16
CA GLN A 4 3.00 10.57 -3.71
C GLN A 4 3.85 11.48 -2.81
N PHE A 5 3.22 12.18 -1.88
CA PHE A 5 3.91 13.09 -0.96
C PHE A 5 4.18 12.48 0.42
N THR A 6 3.90 11.19 0.60
CA THR A 6 4.09 10.48 1.85
C THR A 6 5.15 9.40 1.74
N ALA A 7 5.84 9.15 2.83
CA ALA A 7 6.89 8.13 2.91
C ALA A 7 6.44 6.85 3.63
N ASP A 8 5.39 6.93 4.42
CA ASP A 8 5.00 5.89 5.36
C ASP A 8 4.59 4.57 4.68
N MET A 9 4.01 4.62 3.48
CA MET A 9 3.67 3.41 2.74
C MET A 9 4.93 2.61 2.34
N ALA A 10 5.94 3.28 1.79
CA ALA A 10 7.19 2.64 1.40
C ALA A 10 7.93 2.08 2.62
N ILE A 11 7.95 2.81 3.73
CA ILE A 11 8.54 2.37 4.99
C ILE A 11 7.80 1.14 5.53
N GLN A 12 6.48 1.16 5.56
CA GLN A 12 5.68 0.04 6.02
C GLN A 12 5.88 -1.21 5.16
N ASN A 13 5.97 -1.05 3.84
CA ASN A 13 6.23 -2.16 2.94
C ASN A 13 7.55 -2.85 3.26
N VAL A 14 8.66 -2.11 3.34
CA VAL A 14 9.98 -2.71 3.60
C VAL A 14 10.11 -3.32 4.99
N ILE A 15 9.43 -2.77 5.99
CA ILE A 15 9.33 -3.39 7.31
C ILE A 15 8.62 -4.74 7.21
N GLY A 16 7.49 -4.78 6.53
CA GLY A 16 6.71 -6.00 6.32
C GLY A 16 7.47 -7.06 5.51
N ASP A 17 8.23 -6.66 4.50
CA ASP A 17 9.10 -7.54 3.72
C ASP A 17 10.22 -8.13 4.58
N SER A 18 10.82 -7.31 5.46
CA SER A 18 11.83 -7.78 6.42
C SER A 18 11.29 -8.87 7.34
N PHE A 19 10.08 -8.71 7.87
CA PHE A 19 9.43 -9.70 8.72
C PHE A 19 9.08 -11.00 7.98
N ARG A 20 9.03 -10.97 6.66
CA ARG A 20 8.67 -12.13 5.82
C ARG A 20 9.84 -12.87 5.22
N GLY A 21 11.05 -12.50 5.62
CA GLY A 21 12.26 -13.22 5.26
C GLY A 21 12.96 -12.68 4.01
N ALA A 22 12.85 -11.41 3.71
CA ALA A 22 13.67 -10.77 2.69
C ALA A 22 15.16 -10.92 3.01
N THR A 23 15.98 -11.18 2.01
CA THR A 23 17.44 -11.24 2.18
C THR A 23 18.00 -9.84 2.40
N TRP A 24 17.43 -8.85 1.73
CA TRP A 24 17.71 -7.43 1.93
C TRP A 24 16.48 -6.60 1.60
N VAL A 25 16.40 -5.42 2.17
CA VAL A 25 15.41 -4.40 1.85
C VAL A 25 16.11 -3.08 1.59
N SER A 26 15.46 -2.21 0.83
CA SER A 26 15.95 -0.86 0.58
C SER A 26 14.83 0.15 0.58
N ILE A 27 15.17 1.37 1.02
CA ILE A 27 14.36 2.57 0.83
C ILE A 27 15.23 3.59 0.12
N HIS A 28 14.73 4.13 -0.96
CA HIS A 28 15.39 5.17 -1.73
C HIS A 28 14.61 6.47 -1.65
N ASN A 29 15.33 7.54 -1.38
CA ASN A 29 14.81 8.90 -1.46
C ASN A 29 15.50 9.59 -2.64
N GLY A 30 14.85 9.57 -3.78
CA GLY A 30 15.41 9.82 -5.10
C GLY A 30 16.24 11.09 -5.29
N GLY A 31 17.56 10.97 -5.19
CA GLY A 31 18.51 11.87 -5.81
C GLY A 31 18.40 13.36 -5.43
N GLY A 32 18.08 13.70 -4.18
CA GLY A 32 18.02 15.08 -3.72
C GLY A 32 16.71 15.82 -4.04
N VAL A 33 15.69 15.14 -4.49
CA VAL A 33 14.38 15.72 -4.87
C VAL A 33 13.44 15.87 -3.67
N GLY A 34 13.84 15.53 -2.51
CA GLY A 34 13.01 15.66 -1.32
C GLY A 34 12.33 14.36 -0.88
N TRP A 35 12.07 14.31 0.40
CA TRP A 35 11.46 13.17 1.03
C TRP A 35 9.96 13.08 0.67
N GLY A 36 9.51 11.89 0.33
CA GLY A 36 8.11 11.59 0.10
C GLY A 36 7.69 11.58 -1.37
N GLU A 37 8.13 12.52 -2.19
CA GLU A 37 7.68 12.61 -3.58
C GLU A 37 8.28 11.52 -4.47
N VAL A 38 9.55 11.20 -4.25
CA VAL A 38 10.29 10.21 -5.05
C VAL A 38 10.82 9.06 -4.19
N ILE A 39 10.21 8.85 -3.03
CA ILE A 39 10.56 7.72 -2.18
C ILE A 39 10.00 6.44 -2.79
N ASN A 40 10.82 5.42 -2.81
CA ASN A 40 10.41 4.07 -3.14
C ASN A 40 11.17 3.07 -2.27
N GLY A 41 10.66 1.88 -2.22
CA GLY A 41 11.27 0.79 -1.48
C GLY A 41 11.11 -0.52 -2.22
N GLY A 42 11.78 -1.51 -1.75
CA GLY A 42 11.71 -2.84 -2.29
C GLY A 42 12.51 -3.83 -1.50
N PHE A 43 12.49 -5.06 -1.93
CA PHE A 43 13.24 -6.14 -1.34
C PHE A 43 13.98 -6.97 -2.38
N GLY A 44 15.02 -7.64 -1.95
CA GLY A 44 15.65 -8.70 -2.70
C GLY A 44 15.68 -10.00 -1.91
N MET A 45 15.66 -11.09 -2.61
CA MET A 45 15.62 -12.40 -2.02
C MET A 45 16.46 -13.40 -2.82
N VAL A 46 17.18 -14.23 -2.12
CA VAL A 46 17.79 -15.42 -2.71
C VAL A 46 16.74 -16.52 -2.78
N VAL A 47 16.47 -17.00 -3.99
CA VAL A 47 15.56 -18.12 -4.25
C VAL A 47 16.43 -19.32 -4.64
N ASP A 48 16.59 -20.26 -3.73
CA ASP A 48 17.48 -21.41 -3.85
C ASP A 48 16.78 -22.72 -4.20
N GLY A 49 15.48 -22.65 -4.49
CA GLY A 49 14.64 -23.81 -4.78
C GLY A 49 14.11 -24.56 -3.54
N SER A 50 14.38 -24.04 -2.34
CA SER A 50 13.82 -24.62 -1.11
C SER A 50 12.35 -24.22 -0.91
N ASP A 51 11.62 -25.02 -0.14
CA ASP A 51 10.25 -24.72 0.28
C ASP A 51 10.19 -23.43 1.11
N ASP A 52 11.24 -23.16 1.88
CA ASP A 52 11.34 -21.94 2.67
C ASP A 52 11.45 -20.69 1.79
N SER A 53 12.29 -20.72 0.77
CA SER A 53 12.38 -19.57 -0.15
C SER A 53 11.10 -19.38 -0.94
N ALA A 54 10.43 -20.44 -1.36
CA ALA A 54 9.13 -20.37 -2.03
C ALA A 54 8.05 -19.78 -1.13
N ARG A 55 8.01 -20.19 0.13
CA ARG A 55 7.07 -19.65 1.14
C ARG A 55 7.33 -18.17 1.43
N HIS A 56 8.59 -17.78 1.59
CA HIS A 56 8.97 -16.39 1.86
C HIS A 56 8.58 -15.48 0.70
N ILE A 57 8.93 -15.83 -0.55
CA ILE A 57 8.60 -14.98 -1.69
C ILE A 57 7.09 -14.85 -1.88
N THR A 58 6.33 -15.92 -1.69
CA THR A 58 4.87 -15.88 -1.76
C THR A 58 4.28 -14.91 -0.74
N ASN A 59 4.74 -14.99 0.51
CA ASN A 59 4.27 -14.12 1.59
C ASN A 59 4.66 -12.65 1.37
N MET A 60 5.86 -12.40 0.86
CA MET A 60 6.31 -11.03 0.57
C MET A 60 5.53 -10.39 -0.56
N LEU A 61 5.33 -11.11 -1.67
CA LEU A 61 4.54 -10.60 -2.79
C LEU A 61 3.09 -10.35 -2.41
N PHE A 62 2.51 -11.24 -1.61
CA PHE A 62 1.16 -11.02 -1.08
C PHE A 62 1.09 -9.76 -0.23
N TRP A 63 2.01 -9.59 0.70
CA TRP A 63 2.07 -8.43 1.58
C TRP A 63 2.29 -7.13 0.82
N ASP A 64 3.34 -7.07 0.02
CA ASP A 64 3.78 -5.84 -0.64
C ASP A 64 2.69 -5.26 -1.55
N VAL A 65 2.09 -6.11 -2.38
CA VAL A 65 1.01 -5.71 -3.30
C VAL A 65 -0.24 -5.29 -2.53
N ASN A 66 -0.70 -6.11 -1.58
CA ASN A 66 -1.96 -5.85 -0.89
C ASN A 66 -1.85 -4.68 0.09
N ASN A 67 -0.72 -4.51 0.76
CA ASN A 67 -0.49 -3.33 1.59
C ASN A 67 -0.51 -2.05 0.74
N GLY A 68 0.14 -2.05 -0.41
CA GLY A 68 0.11 -0.93 -1.34
C GLY A 68 -1.30 -0.57 -1.79
N ILE A 69 -2.10 -1.57 -2.19
CA ILE A 69 -3.49 -1.37 -2.60
C ILE A 69 -4.33 -0.81 -1.44
N ALA A 70 -4.25 -1.42 -0.25
CA ALA A 70 -5.00 -0.97 0.91
C ALA A 70 -4.66 0.48 1.29
N ARG A 71 -3.38 0.81 1.38
CA ARG A 71 -2.90 2.16 1.72
C ARG A 71 -3.34 3.20 0.68
N ARG A 72 -3.25 2.88 -0.60
CA ARG A 72 -3.72 3.78 -1.66
C ARG A 72 -5.23 3.94 -1.68
N SER A 73 -5.99 2.92 -1.30
CA SER A 73 -7.44 3.05 -1.15
C SER A 73 -7.80 4.03 -0.02
N TRP A 74 -7.04 4.03 1.06
CA TRP A 74 -7.23 5.00 2.16
C TRP A 74 -6.91 6.44 1.73
N ALA A 75 -6.02 6.61 0.75
CA ALA A 75 -5.77 7.89 0.09
C ALA A 75 -6.80 8.22 -1.02
N ARG A 76 -7.86 7.43 -1.15
CA ARG A 76 -8.96 7.58 -2.13
C ARG A 76 -8.53 7.41 -3.59
N ASN A 77 -7.48 6.62 -3.84
CA ASN A 77 -7.09 6.28 -5.19
C ASN A 77 -8.15 5.38 -5.83
N GLU A 78 -8.74 5.85 -6.93
CA GLU A 78 -9.85 5.18 -7.62
C GLU A 78 -9.48 3.78 -8.11
N GLY A 79 -8.28 3.61 -8.64
CA GLY A 79 -7.80 2.30 -9.10
C GLY A 79 -7.68 1.28 -7.98
N ALA A 80 -7.23 1.73 -6.79
CA ALA A 80 -7.13 0.87 -5.62
C ALA A 80 -8.52 0.50 -5.07
N LEU A 81 -9.45 1.45 -5.02
CA LEU A 81 -10.84 1.20 -4.62
C LEU A 81 -11.51 0.19 -5.56
N HIS A 82 -11.35 0.38 -6.88
CA HIS A 82 -11.88 -0.55 -7.88
C HIS A 82 -11.26 -1.96 -7.73
N ALA A 83 -9.97 -2.06 -7.45
CA ALA A 83 -9.31 -3.35 -7.25
C ALA A 83 -9.87 -4.09 -6.03
N ILE A 84 -10.13 -3.39 -4.94
CA ILE A 84 -10.74 -3.95 -3.73
C ILE A 84 -12.17 -4.42 -4.01
N GLU A 85 -13.01 -3.58 -4.59
CA GLU A 85 -14.40 -3.92 -4.93
C GLU A 85 -14.48 -5.18 -5.81
N ARG A 86 -13.64 -5.23 -6.83
CA ARG A 86 -13.57 -6.39 -7.73
C ARG A 86 -13.17 -7.65 -6.99
N GLU A 87 -12.19 -7.58 -6.08
CA GLU A 87 -11.71 -8.75 -5.36
C GLU A 87 -12.66 -9.20 -4.26
N GLU A 88 -13.33 -8.29 -3.58
CA GLU A 88 -14.41 -8.63 -2.63
C GLU A 88 -15.58 -9.35 -3.33
N GLY A 89 -15.87 -8.98 -4.58
CA GLY A 89 -16.86 -9.66 -5.39
C GLY A 89 -16.47 -11.10 -5.77
N ARG A 90 -15.17 -11.38 -5.87
CA ARG A 90 -14.63 -12.72 -6.19
C ARG A 90 -14.40 -13.58 -4.97
N THR A 91 -14.06 -12.96 -3.86
CA THR A 91 -13.68 -13.62 -2.61
C THR A 91 -14.65 -13.23 -1.50
N PRO A 92 -15.76 -13.97 -1.31
CA PRO A 92 -16.85 -13.54 -0.40
C PRO A 92 -16.44 -13.37 1.07
N SER A 93 -15.34 -13.97 1.48
CA SER A 93 -14.78 -13.84 2.85
C SER A 93 -13.86 -12.64 3.03
N LEU A 94 -13.43 -11.99 1.94
CA LEU A 94 -12.58 -10.81 2.01
C LEU A 94 -13.39 -9.58 2.42
N ARG A 95 -12.83 -8.82 3.33
CA ARG A 95 -13.33 -7.49 3.68
C ARG A 95 -12.15 -6.56 3.88
N VAL A 96 -12.14 -5.48 3.15
CA VAL A 96 -11.11 -4.45 3.26
C VAL A 96 -11.76 -3.15 3.72
N THR A 97 -11.26 -2.58 4.80
CA THR A 97 -11.73 -1.27 5.26
C THR A 97 -11.31 -0.20 4.27
N VAL A 98 -12.29 0.47 3.70
CA VAL A 98 -12.09 1.61 2.81
C VAL A 98 -12.55 2.91 3.48
N PRO A 99 -12.08 4.09 3.02
CA PRO A 99 -12.51 5.36 3.60
C PRO A 99 -13.98 5.61 3.33
N VAL A 100 -14.67 6.17 4.32
CA VAL A 100 -16.00 6.72 4.17
C VAL A 100 -15.86 8.20 3.81
N ASN A 101 -16.35 8.58 2.64
CA ASN A 101 -16.33 9.98 2.20
C ASN A 101 -17.55 10.71 2.78
N ALA A 102 -17.33 11.91 3.31
CA ALA A 102 -18.44 12.80 3.64
C ALA A 102 -19.07 13.32 2.34
N ASP A 103 -20.39 13.48 2.36
CA ASP A 103 -21.11 14.12 1.25
C ASP A 103 -20.64 15.57 1.09
N ASP A 104 -20.24 15.95 -0.13
CA ASP A 104 -19.76 17.31 -0.42
C ASP A 104 -20.81 18.38 -0.09
N SER A 105 -22.08 18.08 -0.24
CA SER A 105 -23.18 18.98 0.12
C SER A 105 -23.24 19.23 1.62
N LEU A 106 -22.89 18.23 2.43
CA LEU A 106 -22.81 18.36 3.89
C LEU A 106 -21.65 19.26 4.29
N ILE A 107 -20.50 19.12 3.64
CA ILE A 107 -19.32 19.93 3.89
C ILE A 107 -19.60 21.40 3.54
N GLN A 108 -20.13 21.66 2.35
CA GLN A 108 -20.48 23.01 1.91
C GLN A 108 -21.53 23.65 2.81
N LYS A 109 -22.55 22.90 3.23
CA LYS A 109 -23.61 23.38 4.14
C LYS A 109 -23.07 23.68 5.54
N THR A 110 -22.01 23.02 5.94
CA THR A 110 -21.35 23.28 7.22
C THR A 110 -20.46 24.52 7.13
N LEU A 111 -19.66 24.64 6.07
CA LEU A 111 -18.78 25.78 5.85
C LEU A 111 -19.53 27.09 5.60
N SER A 112 -20.73 27.05 4.98
CA SER A 112 -21.54 28.24 4.72
C SER A 112 -22.20 28.82 5.97
N LYS A 113 -22.04 28.19 7.14
CA LYS A 113 -22.55 28.69 8.43
C LYS A 113 -21.52 29.53 9.20
N PHE A 114 -20.31 29.62 8.67
CA PHE A 114 -19.21 30.45 9.20
C PHE A 114 -18.86 31.58 8.24
#